data_1cb60ca319f83857b438977397e92ef8
#
_entry.id   1cb60ca319f83857b438977397e92ef8
#
_cell.length_a   1.000
_cell.length_b   1.000
_cell.length_c   1.000
_cell.angle_alpha   90.00
_cell.angle_beta   90.00
_cell.angle_gamma   90.00
#
_symmetry.space_group_name_H-M   'P 1'
#
loop_
_entity.id
_entity.type
_entity.pdbx_description
1 polymer ?
#
loop_
_entity_poly.entity_id
_entity_poly.type
_entity_poly.pdbx_seq_one_letter_code
_entity_poly.pdbx_strand_id
1 'polypeptide(L)'
;MAEGYRYEVNKTSNQNSNESQRDSSYLSLRNAEELSNWTNYPHSSDSSMDLSYLNLDGMTLHHNLELFNHPESIKAEGNNQHKKEVQFLFLQHNRLDFIPENLYKLRNLKHIDLSNNFLTEINEAIFELKQLSILVVRNNLLGDLSLPKKLSTLDQLQELNLSGNLFRTIPPEIIDVPNLKSLHMGGNQLEELPRDIWKLQKLEVLYLGGNHLRDIPAEMGRLHHLRSLILCENQLQSLPSSISCLRRLRSLSLHKNQLTTLPPEIVTLKGLVELSLRDNPLVVRFVQDMTYDPPSLRELAARSIKLFRIPVKQRDLPSSLHDFLNSACRCVNPKCKGVYFDVRVEHIKFVDFCGKYRIPLLQYLCSPRCSDTSSPHSDTTSSDDDSDVPHSRLRRVLLG
;
A
#
# COMPACT_ATOMS: atom_id res chain seq x y z
N MET A 1 34.58 -35.32 -2.31
CA MET A 1 33.48 -36.28 -2.03
C MET A 1 32.24 -35.43 -1.80
N ALA A 2 31.36 -35.45 -2.77
CA ALA A 2 30.16 -34.67 -2.81
C ALA A 2 28.98 -35.58 -2.45
N GLU A 3 28.21 -35.23 -1.46
CA GLU A 3 26.93 -35.88 -1.20
C GLU A 3 25.82 -34.86 -1.39
N GLY A 4 25.07 -35.10 -2.47
CA GLY A 4 23.89 -34.34 -2.79
C GLY A 4 22.66 -34.88 -2.05
N TYR A 5 21.90 -34.01 -1.45
CA TYR A 5 20.55 -34.31 -0.97
C TYR A 5 19.52 -34.02 -2.07
N ARG A 6 18.97 -35.12 -2.60
CA ARG A 6 17.74 -35.10 -3.44
C ARG A 6 16.53 -35.00 -2.52
N TYR A 7 15.71 -33.97 -2.70
CA TYR A 7 14.35 -33.98 -2.18
C TYR A 7 13.41 -34.69 -3.15
N GLU A 8 12.86 -35.80 -2.69
CA GLU A 8 11.80 -36.53 -3.37
C GLU A 8 10.48 -35.75 -3.27
N VAL A 9 9.91 -35.49 -4.44
CA VAL A 9 8.55 -34.93 -4.56
C VAL A 9 7.58 -36.13 -4.48
N ASN A 10 6.93 -36.28 -3.34
CA ASN A 10 5.81 -37.21 -3.19
C ASN A 10 4.61 -36.69 -4.01
N LYS A 11 4.36 -37.39 -5.11
CA LYS A 11 3.10 -37.35 -5.87
C LYS A 11 2.02 -38.08 -5.08
N THR A 12 1.14 -37.36 -4.42
CA THR A 12 -0.20 -37.86 -4.09
C THR A 12 -1.16 -37.40 -5.19
N SER A 13 -1.39 -38.35 -6.10
CA SER A 13 -2.54 -38.32 -7.00
C SER A 13 -3.78 -38.65 -6.18
N ASN A 14 -4.78 -37.72 -6.15
CA ASN A 14 -6.17 -38.09 -6.45
C ASN A 14 -7.13 -36.91 -6.30
N GLN A 15 -8.00 -36.82 -7.30
CA GLN A 15 -9.33 -36.24 -7.32
C GLN A 15 -9.39 -34.67 -7.34
N ASN A 16 -9.33 -34.12 -8.58
CA ASN A 16 -10.41 -33.29 -9.09
C ASN A 16 -10.25 -33.13 -10.61
N SER A 17 -10.63 -34.21 -11.32
CA SER A 17 -10.71 -34.27 -12.78
C SER A 17 -12.09 -33.80 -13.26
N ASN A 18 -12.55 -32.60 -12.86
CA ASN A 18 -13.80 -32.02 -13.36
C ASN A 18 -13.70 -30.52 -13.80
N GLU A 19 -12.50 -29.95 -13.85
CA GLU A 19 -12.33 -28.57 -14.37
C GLU A 19 -11.74 -28.47 -15.78
N SER A 20 -11.35 -29.60 -16.41
CA SER A 20 -10.72 -29.59 -17.74
C SER A 20 -11.61 -30.05 -18.90
N GLN A 21 -12.91 -30.15 -18.69
CA GLN A 21 -13.89 -30.39 -19.75
C GLN A 21 -15.05 -29.39 -19.70
N ARG A 22 -14.75 -28.10 -19.65
CA ARG A 22 -15.67 -27.13 -20.24
C ARG A 22 -15.29 -27.05 -21.72
N ASP A 23 -16.08 -27.73 -22.48
CA ASP A 23 -15.92 -27.96 -23.92
C ASP A 23 -15.57 -26.70 -24.68
N SER A 24 -14.64 -26.85 -25.61
CA SER A 24 -14.28 -25.88 -26.66
C SER A 24 -15.45 -25.47 -27.59
N SER A 25 -16.70 -25.78 -27.24
CA SER A 25 -17.91 -25.43 -27.99
C SER A 25 -18.34 -23.97 -27.84
N TYR A 26 -17.70 -23.18 -26.92
CA TYR A 26 -17.96 -21.73 -26.77
C TYR A 26 -17.15 -20.86 -27.74
N LEU A 27 -16.52 -21.46 -28.75
CA LEU A 27 -15.58 -20.78 -29.63
C LEU A 27 -16.19 -19.94 -30.76
N SER A 28 -17.49 -19.79 -30.85
CA SER A 28 -18.06 -18.91 -31.87
C SER A 28 -19.47 -18.42 -31.53
N LEU A 29 -19.55 -17.38 -30.70
CA LEU A 29 -20.74 -16.55 -30.61
C LEU A 29 -20.91 -15.77 -31.94
N ARG A 30 -21.28 -16.45 -33.02
CA ARG A 30 -21.43 -15.87 -34.37
C ARG A 30 -22.88 -15.57 -34.75
N ASN A 31 -23.87 -15.98 -33.94
CA ASN A 31 -25.28 -15.84 -34.29
C ASN A 31 -26.07 -15.10 -33.22
N ALA A 32 -27.06 -14.30 -33.65
CA ALA A 32 -27.94 -13.52 -32.78
C ALA A 32 -28.75 -14.37 -31.76
N GLU A 33 -28.94 -15.67 -32.04
CA GLU A 33 -29.58 -16.63 -31.13
C GLU A 33 -28.75 -16.94 -29.90
N GLU A 34 -27.41 -16.87 -30.00
CA GLU A 34 -26.50 -17.07 -28.85
C GLU A 34 -26.43 -15.86 -27.93
N LEU A 35 -26.77 -14.67 -28.44
CA LEU A 35 -26.87 -13.43 -27.64
C LEU A 35 -28.08 -13.44 -26.70
N SER A 36 -29.15 -14.18 -27.03
CA SER A 36 -30.27 -14.36 -26.09
C SER A 36 -29.84 -15.09 -24.81
N ASN A 37 -28.74 -15.88 -24.89
CA ASN A 37 -28.17 -16.58 -23.74
C ASN A 37 -27.33 -15.65 -22.84
N TRP A 38 -26.86 -14.49 -23.33
CA TRP A 38 -26.14 -13.50 -22.50
C TRP A 38 -27.06 -12.85 -21.45
N THR A 39 -28.35 -12.76 -21.72
CA THR A 39 -29.36 -12.25 -20.77
C THR A 39 -29.86 -13.33 -19.81
N ASN A 40 -29.57 -14.61 -20.07
CA ASN A 40 -30.05 -15.77 -19.31
C ASN A 40 -29.02 -16.41 -18.40
N TYR A 41 -27.86 -15.77 -18.17
CA TYR A 41 -26.92 -16.28 -17.16
C TYR A 41 -27.56 -16.17 -15.78
N PRO A 42 -27.66 -17.28 -15.03
CA PRO A 42 -28.34 -17.30 -13.73
C PRO A 42 -27.41 -16.72 -12.64
N HIS A 43 -27.36 -15.41 -12.53
CA HIS A 43 -26.70 -14.75 -11.42
C HIS A 43 -27.67 -13.81 -10.68
N SER A 44 -27.64 -13.95 -9.41
CA SER A 44 -28.53 -13.62 -8.32
C SER A 44 -28.81 -12.13 -8.06
N SER A 45 -28.59 -11.24 -9.01
CA SER A 45 -29.08 -9.85 -8.97
C SER A 45 -29.28 -9.34 -10.40
N ASP A 46 -30.42 -8.77 -10.67
CA ASP A 46 -30.83 -8.22 -12.00
C ASP A 46 -29.90 -7.14 -12.57
N SER A 47 -28.84 -6.75 -11.85
CA SER A 47 -27.92 -5.67 -12.21
C SER A 47 -26.47 -6.09 -12.49
N SER A 48 -26.15 -7.40 -12.52
CA SER A 48 -24.79 -7.90 -12.79
C SER A 48 -24.69 -8.61 -14.14
N MET A 49 -23.61 -8.33 -14.88
CA MET A 49 -23.25 -9.01 -16.13
C MET A 49 -21.90 -9.68 -15.94
N ASP A 50 -21.89 -11.01 -15.98
CA ASP A 50 -20.66 -11.81 -15.86
C ASP A 50 -20.28 -12.40 -17.24
N LEU A 51 -19.17 -11.89 -17.77
CA LEU A 51 -18.55 -12.30 -19.03
C LEU A 51 -17.13 -12.83 -18.79
N SER A 52 -16.86 -13.34 -17.59
CA SER A 52 -15.55 -13.89 -17.24
C SER A 52 -15.31 -15.25 -17.90
N TYR A 53 -14.03 -15.56 -18.17
CA TYR A 53 -13.60 -16.88 -18.74
C TYR A 53 -14.18 -17.24 -20.12
N LEU A 54 -14.63 -16.27 -20.91
CA LEU A 54 -15.23 -16.49 -22.23
C LEU A 54 -14.23 -16.39 -23.38
N ASN A 55 -12.93 -16.23 -23.09
CA ASN A 55 -11.88 -16.11 -24.09
C ASN A 55 -12.11 -14.95 -25.08
N LEU A 56 -12.75 -13.87 -24.63
CA LEU A 56 -13.08 -12.70 -25.44
C LEU A 56 -11.85 -11.85 -25.70
N ASP A 57 -11.65 -11.43 -26.94
CA ASP A 57 -10.78 -10.33 -27.31
C ASP A 57 -11.56 -8.99 -27.43
N GLY A 58 -10.84 -7.88 -27.60
CA GLY A 58 -11.46 -6.56 -27.66
C GLY A 58 -12.45 -6.41 -28.82
N MET A 59 -12.17 -7.01 -29.98
CA MET A 59 -13.04 -6.95 -31.17
C MET A 59 -14.32 -7.78 -30.97
N THR A 60 -14.20 -8.98 -30.41
CA THR A 60 -15.37 -9.84 -30.12
C THR A 60 -16.26 -9.17 -29.08
N LEU A 61 -15.68 -8.60 -28.03
CA LEU A 61 -16.42 -7.85 -27.02
C LEU A 61 -17.12 -6.63 -27.65
N HIS A 62 -16.42 -5.87 -28.54
CA HIS A 62 -17.01 -4.75 -29.25
C HIS A 62 -18.26 -5.13 -30.04
N HIS A 63 -18.13 -6.18 -30.87
CA HIS A 63 -19.23 -6.66 -31.70
C HIS A 63 -20.44 -7.12 -30.84
N ASN A 64 -20.18 -7.86 -29.78
CA ASN A 64 -21.21 -8.37 -28.90
C ASN A 64 -21.94 -7.24 -28.14
N LEU A 65 -21.20 -6.21 -27.68
CA LEU A 65 -21.79 -5.04 -27.07
C LEU A 65 -22.58 -4.17 -28.08
N GLU A 66 -22.18 -4.12 -29.37
CA GLU A 66 -22.98 -3.48 -30.41
C GLU A 66 -24.34 -4.16 -30.56
N LEU A 67 -24.34 -5.49 -30.71
CA LEU A 67 -25.58 -6.26 -30.80
C LEU A 67 -26.45 -6.09 -29.56
N PHE A 68 -25.83 -6.11 -28.36
CA PHE A 68 -26.53 -5.83 -27.12
C PHE A 68 -27.16 -4.42 -27.07
N ASN A 69 -26.51 -3.44 -27.68
CA ASN A 69 -26.97 -2.05 -27.71
C ASN A 69 -27.93 -1.72 -28.87
N HIS A 70 -28.10 -2.61 -29.85
CA HIS A 70 -28.93 -2.34 -31.01
C HIS A 70 -30.44 -2.41 -30.70
N PRO A 71 -31.27 -1.41 -31.09
CA PRO A 71 -32.70 -1.37 -30.74
C PRO A 71 -33.54 -2.46 -31.42
N GLU A 72 -33.07 -3.06 -32.54
CA GLU A 72 -33.84 -4.08 -33.29
C GLU A 72 -33.72 -5.49 -32.72
N SER A 73 -32.66 -5.80 -31.98
CA SER A 73 -32.50 -7.09 -31.27
C SER A 73 -33.49 -7.26 -30.10
N ILE A 74 -34.34 -6.24 -29.82
CA ILE A 74 -35.19 -6.13 -28.62
C ILE A 74 -36.67 -6.33 -28.94
N LYS A 75 -37.04 -6.82 -30.13
CA LYS A 75 -38.43 -7.12 -30.45
C LYS A 75 -38.98 -8.39 -29.76
N ALA A 76 -38.18 -9.10 -28.97
CA ALA A 76 -38.64 -10.09 -28.03
C ALA A 76 -39.02 -9.40 -26.73
N GLU A 77 -40.31 -9.20 -26.54
CA GLU A 77 -41.08 -8.79 -25.38
C GLU A 77 -40.30 -8.50 -24.07
N GLY A 78 -40.24 -7.25 -23.64
CA GLY A 78 -40.02 -6.88 -22.23
C GLY A 78 -38.64 -6.39 -21.84
N ASN A 79 -37.59 -6.45 -22.67
CA ASN A 79 -36.19 -6.34 -22.23
C ASN A 79 -35.54 -4.93 -22.26
N ASN A 80 -36.33 -3.86 -22.54
CA ASN A 80 -35.79 -2.50 -22.55
C ASN A 80 -35.41 -1.94 -21.16
N GLN A 81 -35.90 -2.57 -20.09
CA GLN A 81 -35.62 -2.17 -18.71
C GLN A 81 -34.23 -2.65 -18.26
N HIS A 82 -33.80 -3.84 -18.67
CA HIS A 82 -32.51 -4.44 -18.21
C HIS A 82 -31.26 -3.70 -18.67
N LYS A 83 -31.27 -3.00 -19.82
CA LYS A 83 -30.11 -2.26 -20.33
C LYS A 83 -29.66 -1.09 -19.44
N LYS A 84 -30.62 -0.45 -18.76
CA LYS A 84 -30.31 0.69 -17.86
C LYS A 84 -29.78 0.24 -16.49
N GLU A 85 -29.80 -1.03 -16.20
CA GLU A 85 -29.61 -1.54 -14.84
C GLU A 85 -28.26 -2.22 -14.58
N VAL A 86 -27.43 -2.46 -15.61
CA VAL A 86 -26.11 -3.08 -15.40
C VAL A 86 -25.22 -2.17 -14.56
N GLN A 87 -24.93 -2.61 -13.34
CA GLN A 87 -24.11 -1.89 -12.36
C GLN A 87 -22.77 -2.61 -12.10
N PHE A 88 -22.72 -3.91 -12.31
CA PHE A 88 -21.55 -4.76 -12.06
C PHE A 88 -21.21 -5.50 -13.34
N LEU A 89 -19.98 -5.33 -13.82
CA LEU A 89 -19.49 -5.98 -15.03
C LEU A 89 -18.21 -6.76 -14.72
N PHE A 90 -18.23 -8.05 -14.99
CA PHE A 90 -17.11 -8.95 -14.77
C PHE A 90 -16.58 -9.44 -16.13
N LEU A 91 -15.33 -9.09 -16.44
CA LEU A 91 -14.62 -9.40 -17.68
C LEU A 91 -13.27 -10.10 -17.41
N GLN A 92 -13.06 -10.57 -16.19
CA GLN A 92 -11.79 -11.17 -15.80
C GLN A 92 -11.54 -12.49 -16.56
N HIS A 93 -10.25 -12.82 -16.71
CA HIS A 93 -9.77 -14.03 -17.39
C HIS A 93 -10.24 -14.15 -18.85
N ASN A 94 -10.12 -13.06 -19.59
CA ASN A 94 -10.32 -13.00 -21.03
C ASN A 94 -9.01 -12.68 -21.77
N ARG A 95 -9.08 -12.32 -23.04
CA ARG A 95 -7.95 -11.92 -23.88
C ARG A 95 -8.05 -10.48 -24.35
N LEU A 96 -8.65 -9.61 -23.54
CA LEU A 96 -8.84 -8.22 -23.90
C LEU A 96 -7.49 -7.50 -24.01
N ASP A 97 -7.18 -7.00 -25.17
CA ASP A 97 -6.03 -6.14 -25.49
C ASP A 97 -6.38 -4.65 -25.42
N PHE A 98 -7.66 -4.31 -25.63
CA PHE A 98 -8.22 -2.99 -25.43
C PHE A 98 -9.67 -3.06 -24.87
N ILE A 99 -10.14 -1.96 -24.31
CA ILE A 99 -11.53 -1.80 -23.84
C ILE A 99 -12.32 -1.10 -24.94
N PRO A 100 -13.35 -1.73 -25.53
CA PRO A 100 -14.11 -1.11 -26.61
C PRO A 100 -14.94 0.07 -26.11
N GLU A 101 -14.99 1.14 -26.89
CA GLU A 101 -15.69 2.40 -26.51
C GLU A 101 -17.20 2.21 -26.27
N ASN A 102 -17.84 1.24 -26.93
CA ASN A 102 -19.24 0.96 -26.73
C ASN A 102 -19.57 0.36 -25.34
N LEU A 103 -18.57 -0.14 -24.59
CA LEU A 103 -18.71 -0.54 -23.18
C LEU A 103 -19.15 0.66 -22.32
N TYR A 104 -18.63 1.84 -22.61
CA TYR A 104 -18.92 3.04 -21.83
C TYR A 104 -20.33 3.59 -22.01
N LYS A 105 -21.12 2.99 -22.92
CA LYS A 105 -22.56 3.25 -23.03
C LYS A 105 -23.36 2.68 -21.84
N LEU A 106 -22.76 1.76 -21.05
CA LEU A 106 -23.31 1.22 -19.80
C LEU A 106 -23.12 2.21 -18.64
N ARG A 107 -23.76 3.38 -18.71
CA ARG A 107 -23.52 4.55 -17.84
C ARG A 107 -23.83 4.33 -16.35
N ASN A 108 -24.54 3.26 -16.00
CA ASN A 108 -24.89 2.92 -14.61
C ASN A 108 -23.84 2.03 -13.92
N LEU A 109 -22.74 1.69 -14.62
CA LEU A 109 -21.69 0.85 -14.06
C LEU A 109 -21.05 1.49 -12.82
N LYS A 110 -21.02 0.70 -11.76
CA LYS A 110 -20.40 1.01 -10.46
C LYS A 110 -19.15 0.20 -10.22
N HIS A 111 -19.09 -1.00 -10.78
CA HIS A 111 -17.98 -1.93 -10.62
C HIS A 111 -17.63 -2.54 -11.97
N ILE A 112 -16.34 -2.50 -12.32
CA ILE A 112 -15.78 -3.20 -13.48
C ILE A 112 -14.58 -4.00 -13.02
N ASP A 113 -14.58 -5.31 -13.30
CA ASP A 113 -13.42 -6.19 -13.12
C ASP A 113 -12.88 -6.65 -14.49
N LEU A 114 -11.68 -6.18 -14.81
CA LEU A 114 -10.91 -6.48 -16.03
C LEU A 114 -9.65 -7.29 -15.72
N SER A 115 -9.59 -7.95 -14.58
CA SER A 115 -8.40 -8.69 -14.13
C SER A 115 -8.00 -9.81 -15.08
N ASN A 116 -6.70 -10.09 -15.15
CA ASN A 116 -6.15 -11.19 -15.94
C ASN A 116 -6.54 -11.09 -17.43
N ASN A 117 -6.20 -9.98 -18.04
CA ASN A 117 -6.31 -9.68 -19.47
C ASN A 117 -4.95 -9.20 -20.02
N PHE A 118 -4.93 -8.61 -21.21
CA PHE A 118 -3.72 -8.11 -21.88
C PHE A 118 -3.79 -6.61 -22.15
N LEU A 119 -4.52 -5.86 -21.32
CA LEU A 119 -4.72 -4.42 -21.50
C LEU A 119 -3.38 -3.68 -21.35
N THR A 120 -3.08 -2.83 -22.32
CA THR A 120 -1.90 -1.96 -22.31
C THR A 120 -2.22 -0.51 -21.94
N GLU A 121 -3.48 -0.12 -22.08
CA GLU A 121 -3.97 1.23 -21.73
C GLU A 121 -5.44 1.20 -21.29
N ILE A 122 -5.85 2.25 -20.60
CA ILE A 122 -7.25 2.57 -20.31
C ILE A 122 -7.60 3.84 -21.06
N ASN A 123 -8.57 3.72 -21.96
CA ASN A 123 -8.94 4.81 -22.85
C ASN A 123 -9.77 5.89 -22.10
N GLU A 124 -9.78 7.13 -22.62
CA GLU A 124 -10.45 8.28 -22.02
C GLU A 124 -11.99 8.13 -21.94
N ALA A 125 -12.58 7.26 -22.75
CA ALA A 125 -14.03 7.02 -22.72
C ALA A 125 -14.54 6.46 -21.38
N ILE A 126 -13.63 5.96 -20.51
CA ILE A 126 -13.99 5.57 -19.13
C ILE A 126 -14.64 6.73 -18.34
N PHE A 127 -14.39 7.98 -18.71
CA PHE A 127 -14.99 9.15 -18.06
C PHE A 127 -16.51 9.27 -18.27
N GLU A 128 -17.08 8.52 -19.22
CA GLU A 128 -18.53 8.41 -19.36
C GLU A 128 -19.19 7.66 -18.20
N LEU A 129 -18.43 6.84 -17.48
CA LEU A 129 -18.90 6.05 -16.34
C LEU A 129 -18.88 6.85 -15.03
N LYS A 130 -19.75 7.86 -14.95
CA LYS A 130 -19.78 8.79 -13.80
C LYS A 130 -20.14 8.14 -12.45
N GLN A 131 -20.73 6.94 -12.46
CA GLN A 131 -21.09 6.21 -11.25
C GLN A 131 -20.03 5.18 -10.84
N LEU A 132 -18.92 5.06 -11.59
CA LEU A 132 -17.90 4.06 -11.34
C LEU A 132 -17.23 4.31 -9.98
N SER A 133 -17.38 3.34 -9.08
CA SER A 133 -16.83 3.38 -7.73
C SER A 133 -15.68 2.39 -7.51
N ILE A 134 -15.66 1.28 -8.27
CA ILE A 134 -14.65 0.23 -8.18
C ILE A 134 -14.15 -0.09 -9.59
N LEU A 135 -12.84 0.05 -9.78
CA LEU A 135 -12.14 -0.32 -11.02
C LEU A 135 -11.02 -1.30 -10.69
N VAL A 136 -11.15 -2.54 -11.17
CA VAL A 136 -10.17 -3.59 -10.98
C VAL A 136 -9.54 -3.96 -12.33
N VAL A 137 -8.23 -3.72 -12.47
CA VAL A 137 -7.47 -3.99 -13.71
C VAL A 137 -6.19 -4.77 -13.36
N ARG A 138 -6.31 -5.66 -12.38
CA ARG A 138 -5.22 -6.47 -11.87
C ARG A 138 -4.70 -7.43 -12.94
N ASN A 139 -3.37 -7.70 -12.92
CA ASN A 139 -2.71 -8.65 -13.83
C ASN A 139 -3.00 -8.34 -15.30
N ASN A 140 -2.57 -7.17 -15.73
CA ASN A 140 -2.58 -6.68 -17.10
C ASN A 140 -1.17 -6.19 -17.49
N LEU A 141 -1.06 -5.45 -18.59
CA LEU A 141 0.21 -4.93 -19.11
C LEU A 141 0.29 -3.40 -19.04
N LEU A 142 -0.40 -2.80 -18.04
CA LEU A 142 -0.44 -1.35 -17.86
C LEU A 142 0.90 -0.83 -17.31
N GLY A 143 1.35 0.32 -17.81
CA GLY A 143 2.54 1.02 -17.34
C GLY A 143 2.28 2.50 -17.02
N ASP A 144 3.33 3.27 -16.80
CA ASP A 144 3.24 4.65 -16.28
C ASP A 144 2.41 5.62 -17.14
N LEU A 145 2.27 5.36 -18.46
CA LEU A 145 1.51 6.18 -19.38
C LEU A 145 0.17 5.57 -19.80
N SER A 146 -0.24 4.48 -19.19
CA SER A 146 -1.44 3.72 -19.57
C SER A 146 -2.74 4.30 -19.01
N LEU A 147 -2.69 5.25 -18.09
CA LEU A 147 -3.87 5.84 -17.49
C LEU A 147 -4.26 7.15 -18.19
N PRO A 148 -5.55 7.40 -18.38
CA PRO A 148 -6.03 8.62 -18.99
C PRO A 148 -5.83 9.82 -18.06
N LYS A 149 -5.40 10.97 -18.62
CA LYS A 149 -4.97 12.17 -17.87
C LYS A 149 -6.02 12.77 -16.93
N LYS A 150 -7.28 12.55 -17.22
CA LYS A 150 -8.40 13.13 -16.44
C LYS A 150 -9.06 12.11 -15.50
N LEU A 151 -8.32 11.12 -15.00
CA LEU A 151 -8.86 10.11 -14.08
C LEU A 151 -9.53 10.73 -12.84
N SER A 152 -9.07 11.89 -12.41
CA SER A 152 -9.67 12.68 -11.31
C SER A 152 -11.12 13.12 -11.55
N THR A 153 -11.64 13.04 -12.79
CA THR A 153 -13.04 13.34 -13.09
C THR A 153 -14.02 12.23 -12.69
N LEU A 154 -13.50 11.06 -12.30
CA LEU A 154 -14.31 9.98 -11.74
C LEU A 154 -14.56 10.23 -10.24
N ASP A 155 -15.47 11.16 -9.95
CA ASP A 155 -15.74 11.62 -8.57
C ASP A 155 -16.25 10.51 -7.64
N GLN A 156 -16.79 9.43 -8.18
CA GLN A 156 -17.32 8.32 -7.39
C GLN A 156 -16.29 7.21 -7.17
N LEU A 157 -15.10 7.29 -7.77
CA LEU A 157 -14.09 6.24 -7.68
C LEU A 157 -13.50 6.18 -6.26
N GLN A 158 -13.71 5.04 -5.61
CA GLN A 158 -13.29 4.77 -4.24
C GLN A 158 -12.23 3.66 -4.15
N GLU A 159 -12.27 2.72 -5.08
CA GLU A 159 -11.32 1.61 -5.14
C GLU A 159 -10.70 1.51 -6.53
N LEU A 160 -9.36 1.49 -6.57
CA LEU A 160 -8.57 1.29 -7.77
C LEU A 160 -7.55 0.17 -7.53
N ASN A 161 -7.68 -0.93 -8.29
CA ASN A 161 -6.76 -2.05 -8.20
C ASN A 161 -5.98 -2.22 -9.51
N LEU A 162 -4.70 -1.90 -9.45
CA LEU A 162 -3.72 -1.98 -10.54
C LEU A 162 -2.60 -2.99 -10.20
N SER A 163 -2.83 -3.92 -9.27
CA SER A 163 -1.83 -4.91 -8.87
C SER A 163 -1.42 -5.82 -10.03
N GLY A 164 -0.16 -6.26 -10.05
CA GLY A 164 0.32 -7.18 -11.10
C GLY A 164 0.39 -6.54 -12.49
N ASN A 165 0.82 -5.29 -12.57
CA ASN A 165 1.05 -4.55 -13.80
C ASN A 165 2.53 -4.14 -13.94
N LEU A 166 2.85 -3.19 -14.79
CA LEU A 166 4.23 -2.80 -15.14
C LEU A 166 4.58 -1.37 -14.69
N PHE A 167 3.86 -0.83 -13.71
CA PHE A 167 4.09 0.52 -13.20
C PHE A 167 5.44 0.62 -12.48
N ARG A 168 6.25 1.62 -12.85
CA ARG A 168 7.50 1.97 -12.17
C ARG A 168 7.33 3.12 -11.19
N THR A 169 6.32 3.95 -11.42
CA THR A 169 5.94 5.06 -10.55
C THR A 169 4.43 5.05 -10.31
N ILE A 170 3.95 5.74 -9.28
CA ILE A 170 2.52 5.99 -9.14
C ILE A 170 2.17 7.17 -10.06
N PRO A 171 1.34 6.96 -11.10
CA PRO A 171 0.97 8.03 -12.01
C PRO A 171 0.29 9.21 -11.29
N PRO A 172 0.61 10.45 -11.67
CA PRO A 172 0.03 11.64 -11.05
C PRO A 172 -1.50 11.69 -11.19
N GLU A 173 -2.04 11.09 -12.23
CA GLU A 173 -3.48 10.97 -12.46
C GLU A 173 -4.22 10.27 -11.32
N ILE A 174 -3.56 9.33 -10.63
CA ILE A 174 -4.11 8.63 -9.45
C ILE A 174 -4.13 9.56 -8.24
N ILE A 175 -3.07 10.35 -8.08
CA ILE A 175 -2.88 11.24 -6.92
C ILE A 175 -3.98 12.29 -6.81
N ASP A 176 -4.54 12.69 -7.94
CA ASP A 176 -5.57 13.72 -8.00
C ASP A 176 -7.01 13.16 -7.90
N VAL A 177 -7.20 11.83 -7.71
CA VAL A 177 -8.52 11.22 -7.52
C VAL A 177 -9.09 11.58 -6.13
N PRO A 178 -10.20 12.34 -6.04
CA PRO A 178 -10.56 13.04 -4.79
C PRO A 178 -11.16 12.13 -3.71
N ASN A 179 -11.75 11.01 -4.10
CA ASN A 179 -12.53 10.14 -3.21
C ASN A 179 -11.94 8.74 -3.04
N LEU A 180 -10.69 8.53 -3.48
CA LEU A 180 -10.04 7.23 -3.41
C LEU A 180 -9.82 6.79 -1.96
N LYS A 181 -10.35 5.62 -1.61
CA LYS A 181 -10.23 4.98 -0.29
C LYS A 181 -9.28 3.79 -0.29
N SER A 182 -9.25 3.05 -1.41
CA SER A 182 -8.40 1.87 -1.56
C SER A 182 -7.58 1.97 -2.83
N LEU A 183 -6.25 1.92 -2.69
CA LEU A 183 -5.31 1.86 -3.81
C LEU A 183 -4.47 0.59 -3.69
N HIS A 184 -4.54 -0.27 -4.71
CA HIS A 184 -3.78 -1.50 -4.80
C HIS A 184 -2.84 -1.43 -6.00
N MET A 185 -1.54 -1.41 -5.73
CA MET A 185 -0.46 -1.41 -6.73
C MET A 185 0.63 -2.44 -6.40
N GLY A 186 0.26 -3.51 -5.71
CA GLY A 186 1.20 -4.60 -5.41
C GLY A 186 1.59 -5.40 -6.64
N GLY A 187 2.78 -6.04 -6.62
CA GLY A 187 3.27 -6.82 -7.76
C GLY A 187 3.53 -5.97 -9.00
N ASN A 188 4.01 -4.74 -8.83
CA ASN A 188 4.47 -3.85 -9.88
C ASN A 188 6.00 -3.69 -9.82
N GLN A 189 6.55 -2.66 -10.45
CA GLN A 189 7.97 -2.36 -10.51
C GLN A 189 8.29 -1.01 -9.83
N LEU A 190 7.48 -0.59 -8.83
CA LEU A 190 7.63 0.71 -8.18
C LEU A 190 8.98 0.80 -7.45
N GLU A 191 9.80 1.79 -7.80
CA GLU A 191 11.10 2.05 -7.17
C GLU A 191 10.99 3.12 -6.08
N GLU A 192 10.08 4.08 -6.24
CA GLU A 192 9.85 5.18 -5.31
C GLU A 192 8.37 5.56 -5.23
N LEU A 193 8.01 6.28 -4.18
CA LEU A 193 6.68 6.86 -4.00
C LEU A 193 6.73 8.38 -4.16
N PRO A 194 5.78 8.99 -4.87
CA PRO A 194 5.74 10.43 -5.03
C PRO A 194 5.49 11.12 -3.69
N ARG A 195 6.17 12.24 -3.44
CA ARG A 195 5.94 13.04 -2.23
C ARG A 195 4.49 13.51 -2.13
N ASP A 196 3.85 13.73 -3.26
CA ASP A 196 2.46 14.18 -3.36
C ASP A 196 1.41 13.12 -2.96
N ILE A 197 1.81 11.89 -2.62
CA ILE A 197 0.91 10.82 -2.16
C ILE A 197 -0.01 11.26 -1.02
N TRP A 198 0.43 12.23 -0.22
CA TRP A 198 -0.36 12.80 0.87
C TRP A 198 -1.67 13.47 0.41
N LYS A 199 -1.82 13.83 -0.87
CA LYS A 199 -3.05 14.41 -1.42
C LYS A 199 -4.24 13.45 -1.34
N LEU A 200 -4.00 12.13 -1.32
CA LEU A 200 -5.02 11.10 -1.17
C LEU A 200 -5.61 11.07 0.27
N GLN A 201 -6.20 12.16 0.70
CA GLN A 201 -6.62 12.38 2.09
C GLN A 201 -7.69 11.40 2.60
N LYS A 202 -8.47 10.75 1.70
CA LYS A 202 -9.49 9.77 2.06
C LYS A 202 -9.01 8.33 2.04
N LEU A 203 -7.71 8.12 1.74
CA LEU A 203 -7.14 6.78 1.61
C LEU A 203 -7.16 6.03 2.94
N GLU A 204 -7.77 4.85 2.94
CA GLU A 204 -7.87 3.94 4.07
C GLU A 204 -7.01 2.70 3.90
N VAL A 205 -6.83 2.23 2.66
CA VAL A 205 -6.03 1.06 2.33
C VAL A 205 -5.02 1.41 1.24
N LEU A 206 -3.74 1.11 1.51
CA LEU A 206 -2.66 1.24 0.54
C LEU A 206 -1.88 -0.08 0.48
N TYR A 207 -1.98 -0.77 -0.66
CA TYR A 207 -1.30 -2.03 -0.93
C TYR A 207 -0.19 -1.82 -1.96
N LEU A 208 1.06 -1.95 -1.53
CA LEU A 208 2.28 -1.76 -2.32
C LEU A 208 3.25 -2.96 -2.21
N GLY A 209 2.76 -4.11 -1.74
CA GLY A 209 3.59 -5.30 -1.59
C GLY A 209 4.12 -5.84 -2.92
N GLY A 210 5.30 -6.47 -2.92
CA GLY A 210 5.89 -7.04 -4.14
C GLY A 210 6.33 -5.98 -5.15
N ASN A 211 7.05 -4.95 -4.70
CA ASN A 211 7.64 -3.88 -5.51
C ASN A 211 9.15 -3.76 -5.24
N HIS A 212 9.77 -2.69 -5.70
CA HIS A 212 11.21 -2.43 -5.53
C HIS A 212 11.49 -1.20 -4.67
N LEU A 213 10.54 -0.84 -3.78
CA LEU A 213 10.65 0.36 -2.95
C LEU A 213 11.82 0.27 -1.98
N ARG A 214 12.68 1.29 -1.97
CA ARG A 214 13.83 1.41 -1.06
C ARG A 214 13.53 2.30 0.13
N ASP A 215 12.72 3.32 -0.08
CA ASP A 215 12.36 4.32 0.91
C ASP A 215 10.87 4.67 0.85
N ILE A 216 10.38 5.28 1.91
CA ILE A 216 9.03 5.82 2.02
C ILE A 216 9.13 7.32 2.32
N PRO A 217 8.46 8.19 1.55
CA PRO A 217 8.50 9.62 1.80
C PRO A 217 7.85 9.98 3.14
N ALA A 218 8.44 10.95 3.84
CA ALA A 218 7.93 11.42 5.12
C ALA A 218 6.48 11.97 5.02
N GLU A 219 6.12 12.47 3.86
CA GLU A 219 4.79 13.01 3.55
C GLU A 219 3.68 11.95 3.66
N MET A 220 4.01 10.66 3.57
CA MET A 220 3.06 9.57 3.81
C MET A 220 2.42 9.66 5.21
N GLY A 221 3.12 10.17 6.21
CA GLY A 221 2.57 10.40 7.56
C GLY A 221 1.35 11.33 7.60
N ARG A 222 1.06 12.06 6.51
CA ARG A 222 -0.10 12.96 6.39
C ARG A 222 -1.39 12.23 5.92
N LEU A 223 -1.32 10.94 5.61
CA LEU A 223 -2.49 10.11 5.27
C LEU A 223 -3.27 9.72 6.53
N HIS A 224 -3.90 10.68 7.19
CA HIS A 224 -4.49 10.51 8.52
C HIS A 224 -5.66 9.51 8.59
N HIS A 225 -6.24 9.11 7.44
CA HIS A 225 -7.33 8.12 7.38
C HIS A 225 -6.82 6.70 7.15
N LEU A 226 -5.53 6.51 6.87
CA LEU A 226 -4.96 5.21 6.53
C LEU A 226 -5.12 4.22 7.69
N ARG A 227 -5.70 3.06 7.39
CA ARG A 227 -5.97 1.95 8.33
C ARG A 227 -5.11 0.74 8.03
N SER A 228 -4.80 0.49 6.77
CA SER A 228 -3.98 -0.64 6.33
C SER A 228 -2.89 -0.17 5.39
N LEU A 229 -1.65 -0.50 5.72
CA LEU A 229 -0.47 -0.22 4.91
C LEU A 229 0.31 -1.52 4.70
N ILE A 230 0.35 -1.99 3.46
CA ILE A 230 1.02 -3.23 3.07
C ILE A 230 2.21 -2.90 2.19
N LEU A 231 3.40 -3.16 2.70
CA LEU A 231 4.70 -2.85 2.11
C LEU A 231 5.61 -4.09 2.09
N CYS A 232 5.04 -5.28 2.25
CA CYS A 232 5.79 -6.54 2.23
C CYS A 232 6.49 -6.75 0.88
N GLU A 233 7.54 -7.59 0.87
CA GLU A 233 8.25 -7.97 -0.35
C GLU A 233 8.75 -6.74 -1.15
N ASN A 234 9.50 -5.86 -0.45
CA ASN A 234 10.16 -4.68 -1.00
C ASN A 234 11.64 -4.66 -0.59
N GLN A 235 12.32 -3.53 -0.79
CA GLN A 235 13.74 -3.35 -0.45
C GLN A 235 13.94 -2.28 0.62
N LEU A 236 12.94 -2.06 1.49
CA LEU A 236 12.95 -0.99 2.49
C LEU A 236 14.04 -1.23 3.53
N GLN A 237 14.93 -0.24 3.72
CA GLN A 237 16.02 -0.28 4.70
C GLN A 237 15.63 0.40 6.01
N SER A 238 14.76 1.39 5.96
CA SER A 238 14.26 2.14 7.12
C SER A 238 12.82 2.61 6.91
N LEU A 239 12.20 3.07 7.99
CA LEU A 239 10.92 3.77 7.96
C LEU A 239 11.10 5.20 8.46
N PRO A 240 10.40 6.19 7.89
CA PRO A 240 10.42 7.54 8.41
C PRO A 240 9.70 7.63 9.76
N SER A 241 10.17 8.50 10.66
CA SER A 241 9.53 8.74 11.96
C SER A 241 8.08 9.22 11.83
N SER A 242 7.75 9.88 10.71
CA SER A 242 6.40 10.35 10.39
C SER A 242 5.35 9.24 10.27
N ILE A 243 5.77 7.95 10.17
CA ILE A 243 4.85 6.80 10.22
C ILE A 243 3.97 6.85 11.46
N SER A 244 4.48 7.41 12.57
CA SER A 244 3.76 7.59 13.82
C SER A 244 2.57 8.56 13.73
N CYS A 245 2.52 9.39 12.70
CA CYS A 245 1.40 10.29 12.44
C CYS A 245 0.16 9.58 11.90
N LEU A 246 0.29 8.32 11.46
CA LEU A 246 -0.81 7.49 10.96
C LEU A 246 -1.66 6.94 12.13
N ARG A 247 -2.31 7.82 12.86
CA ARG A 247 -3.01 7.48 14.13
C ARG A 247 -4.16 6.47 13.98
N ARG A 248 -4.69 6.29 12.77
CA ARG A 248 -5.76 5.32 12.48
C ARG A 248 -5.25 3.99 11.96
N LEU A 249 -3.92 3.82 11.82
CA LEU A 249 -3.32 2.61 11.29
C LEU A 249 -3.60 1.43 12.23
N ARG A 250 -4.13 0.34 11.65
CA ARG A 250 -4.49 -0.91 12.34
C ARG A 250 -3.65 -2.10 11.88
N SER A 251 -3.27 -2.11 10.61
CA SER A 251 -2.46 -3.18 10.03
C SER A 251 -1.26 -2.59 9.30
N LEU A 252 -0.05 -3.06 9.63
CA LEU A 252 1.21 -2.69 9.00
C LEU A 252 1.98 -3.96 8.64
N SER A 253 2.12 -4.22 7.35
CA SER A 253 2.85 -5.38 6.83
C SER A 253 4.15 -4.95 6.19
N LEU A 254 5.27 -5.42 6.75
CA LEU A 254 6.64 -5.07 6.39
C LEU A 254 7.53 -6.31 6.17
N HIS A 255 6.95 -7.51 6.16
CA HIS A 255 7.74 -8.74 6.00
C HIS A 255 8.46 -8.79 4.65
N LYS A 256 9.58 -9.52 4.60
CA LYS A 256 10.44 -9.61 3.42
C LYS A 256 10.90 -8.24 2.91
N ASN A 257 11.61 -7.51 3.78
CA ASN A 257 12.27 -6.25 3.49
C ASN A 257 13.71 -6.30 4.00
N GLN A 258 14.42 -5.16 3.99
CA GLN A 258 15.80 -5.03 4.45
C GLN A 258 15.91 -4.18 5.73
N LEU A 259 14.87 -4.17 6.55
CA LEU A 259 14.82 -3.36 7.77
C LEU A 259 15.77 -3.94 8.81
N THR A 260 16.69 -3.11 9.31
CA THR A 260 17.59 -3.47 10.43
C THR A 260 17.04 -2.99 11.76
N THR A 261 16.33 -1.87 11.77
CA THR A 261 15.73 -1.22 12.94
C THR A 261 14.39 -0.58 12.57
N LEU A 262 13.62 -0.21 13.58
CA LEU A 262 12.41 0.58 13.43
C LEU A 262 12.57 1.95 14.11
N PRO A 263 11.88 3.00 13.63
CA PRO A 263 11.85 4.27 14.31
C PRO A 263 11.18 4.15 15.69
N PRO A 264 11.69 4.78 16.73
CA PRO A 264 11.15 4.66 18.10
C PRO A 264 9.71 5.16 18.19
N GLU A 265 9.31 6.05 17.32
CA GLU A 265 7.97 6.61 17.27
C GLU A 265 6.89 5.57 16.92
N ILE A 266 7.26 4.40 16.36
CA ILE A 266 6.30 3.34 16.02
C ILE A 266 5.50 2.86 17.24
N VAL A 267 6.09 2.93 18.44
CA VAL A 267 5.40 2.55 19.70
C VAL A 267 4.22 3.48 20.05
N THR A 268 4.16 4.65 19.43
CA THR A 268 3.06 5.61 19.62
C THR A 268 1.80 5.26 18.81
N LEU A 269 1.89 4.29 17.91
CA LEU A 269 0.75 3.79 17.13
C LEU A 269 -0.18 2.93 17.97
N LYS A 270 -0.90 3.55 18.90
CA LYS A 270 -1.81 2.87 19.85
C LYS A 270 -2.94 2.07 19.20
N GLY A 271 -3.29 2.40 17.96
CA GLY A 271 -4.33 1.74 17.18
C GLY A 271 -3.88 0.49 16.43
N LEU A 272 -2.57 0.23 16.38
CA LEU A 272 -2.01 -0.86 15.60
C LEU A 272 -2.43 -2.22 16.22
N VAL A 273 -3.03 -3.08 15.39
CA VAL A 273 -3.53 -4.41 15.77
C VAL A 273 -2.61 -5.50 15.22
N GLU A 274 -2.11 -5.29 14.01
CA GLU A 274 -1.27 -6.24 13.29
C GLU A 274 0.03 -5.57 12.82
N LEU A 275 1.15 -6.20 13.15
CA LEU A 275 2.48 -5.82 12.66
C LEU A 275 3.20 -7.07 12.18
N SER A 276 3.60 -7.11 10.91
CA SER A 276 4.37 -8.20 10.34
C SER A 276 5.77 -7.71 9.97
N LEU A 277 6.81 -8.31 10.57
CA LEU A 277 8.22 -7.95 10.39
C LEU A 277 9.09 -9.15 9.96
N ARG A 278 8.48 -10.30 9.67
CA ARG A 278 9.21 -11.53 9.29
C ARG A 278 10.13 -11.28 8.10
N ASP A 279 11.20 -12.06 8.01
CA ASP A 279 12.13 -12.02 6.89
C ASP A 279 12.73 -10.61 6.67
N ASN A 280 13.11 -9.95 7.78
CA ASN A 280 13.90 -8.72 7.80
C ASN A 280 15.19 -8.97 8.59
N PRO A 281 16.33 -8.37 8.22
CA PRO A 281 17.59 -8.51 8.94
C PRO A 281 17.63 -7.65 10.22
N LEU A 282 16.59 -7.75 11.06
CA LEU A 282 16.50 -6.96 12.28
C LEU A 282 17.67 -7.25 13.22
N VAL A 283 18.26 -6.20 13.77
CA VAL A 283 19.37 -6.33 14.72
C VAL A 283 18.90 -7.03 15.98
N VAL A 284 19.44 -8.20 16.28
CA VAL A 284 19.07 -9.03 17.45
C VAL A 284 20.04 -8.88 18.63
N ARG A 285 21.22 -8.27 18.41
CA ARG A 285 22.26 -8.05 19.43
C ARG A 285 22.73 -6.61 19.40
N PHE A 286 23.21 -6.14 20.54
CA PHE A 286 23.81 -4.82 20.66
C PHE A 286 25.14 -4.78 19.89
N VAL A 287 25.24 -3.90 18.90
CA VAL A 287 26.50 -3.58 18.23
C VAL A 287 27.08 -2.35 18.92
N GLN A 288 28.22 -2.51 19.60
CA GLN A 288 28.85 -1.44 20.38
C GLN A 288 29.71 -0.48 19.55
N ASP A 289 29.87 -0.70 18.26
CA ASP A 289 30.74 0.14 17.41
C ASP A 289 29.99 1.40 16.94
N MET A 290 29.95 2.37 17.87
CA MET A 290 29.42 3.70 17.57
C MET A 290 30.58 4.64 17.29
N THR A 291 30.85 4.93 16.02
CA THR A 291 31.71 6.03 15.63
C THR A 291 30.98 7.34 15.93
N TYR A 292 31.56 8.11 16.83
CA TYR A 292 31.05 9.45 17.16
C TYR A 292 32.01 10.50 16.60
N ASP A 293 31.58 11.22 15.59
CA ASP A 293 32.30 12.38 15.13
C ASP A 293 32.02 13.57 16.06
N PRO A 294 33.05 14.29 16.53
CA PRO A 294 32.87 15.42 17.41
C PRO A 294 32.08 16.51 16.69
N PRO A 295 31.10 17.15 17.36
CA PRO A 295 30.30 18.19 16.72
C PRO A 295 31.16 19.42 16.39
N SER A 296 30.87 20.05 15.26
CA SER A 296 31.51 21.29 14.82
C SER A 296 31.28 22.43 15.81
N LEU A 297 32.14 23.46 15.80
CA LEU A 297 31.95 24.65 16.62
C LEU A 297 30.60 25.34 16.34
N ARG A 298 30.16 25.33 15.08
CA ARG A 298 28.83 25.82 14.68
C ARG A 298 27.73 25.08 15.41
N GLU A 299 27.81 23.77 15.45
CA GLU A 299 26.80 22.94 16.12
C GLU A 299 26.85 23.10 17.63
N LEU A 300 28.02 23.18 18.25
CA LEU A 300 28.17 23.42 19.69
C LEU A 300 27.57 24.77 20.10
N ALA A 301 27.80 25.82 19.31
CA ALA A 301 27.20 27.13 19.53
C ALA A 301 25.68 27.09 19.39
N ALA A 302 25.16 26.42 18.35
CA ALA A 302 23.75 26.26 18.12
C ALA A 302 23.05 25.44 19.24
N ARG A 303 23.70 24.37 19.72
CA ARG A 303 23.24 23.58 20.89
C ARG A 303 23.14 24.47 22.14
N SER A 304 24.15 25.31 22.39
CA SER A 304 24.15 26.26 23.53
C SER A 304 23.01 27.27 23.44
N ILE A 305 22.77 27.85 22.25
CA ILE A 305 21.66 28.77 22.02
C ILE A 305 20.30 28.10 22.37
N LYS A 306 20.08 26.87 21.88
CA LYS A 306 18.83 26.14 22.13
C LYS A 306 18.69 25.68 23.57
N LEU A 307 19.78 25.19 24.18
CA LEU A 307 19.79 24.67 25.56
C LEU A 307 19.51 25.79 26.58
N PHE A 308 20.18 26.93 26.42
CA PHE A 308 20.04 28.07 27.30
C PHE A 308 18.92 29.05 26.88
N ARG A 309 18.16 28.71 25.82
CA ARG A 309 17.05 29.52 25.28
C ARG A 309 17.45 30.96 25.00
N ILE A 310 18.66 31.17 24.49
CA ILE A 310 19.16 32.51 24.15
C ILE A 310 18.28 33.09 23.05
N PRO A 311 17.67 34.29 23.28
CA PRO A 311 16.83 34.91 22.28
C PRO A 311 17.69 35.42 21.11
N VAL A 312 17.38 34.97 19.90
CA VAL A 312 18.05 35.36 18.65
C VAL A 312 17.03 36.06 17.77
N LYS A 313 17.27 37.34 17.46
CA LYS A 313 16.41 38.12 16.56
C LYS A 313 16.80 37.83 15.11
N GLN A 314 15.85 38.03 14.20
CA GLN A 314 16.04 37.74 12.78
C GLN A 314 17.23 38.48 12.13
N ARG A 315 17.57 39.66 12.66
CA ARG A 315 18.71 40.48 12.22
C ARG A 315 20.06 40.11 12.83
N ASP A 316 20.07 39.25 13.85
CA ASP A 316 21.29 38.92 14.60
C ASP A 316 22.13 37.86 13.87
N LEU A 317 21.51 37.05 13.00
CA LEU A 317 22.17 36.00 12.25
C LEU A 317 21.69 35.97 10.78
N PRO A 318 22.51 35.50 9.84
CA PRO A 318 22.11 35.21 8.48
C PRO A 318 20.95 34.17 8.44
N SER A 319 20.12 34.23 7.39
CA SER A 319 18.97 33.33 7.21
C SER A 319 19.37 31.84 7.27
N SER A 320 20.48 31.47 6.65
CA SER A 320 21.00 30.07 6.67
C SER A 320 21.30 29.55 8.09
N LEU A 321 21.71 30.44 9.01
CA LEU A 321 21.92 30.06 10.41
C LEU A 321 20.61 30.02 11.20
N HIS A 322 19.62 30.82 10.84
CA HIS A 322 18.27 30.66 11.38
C HIS A 322 17.64 29.36 10.99
N ASP A 323 17.77 28.96 9.71
CA ASP A 323 17.27 27.66 9.22
C ASP A 323 17.97 26.51 9.93
N PHE A 324 19.30 26.62 10.10
CA PHE A 324 20.05 25.64 10.87
C PHE A 324 19.58 25.56 12.34
N LEU A 325 19.36 26.68 13.01
CA LEU A 325 18.80 26.67 14.37
C LEU A 325 17.41 26.03 14.43
N ASN A 326 16.60 26.21 13.39
CA ASN A 326 15.25 25.63 13.34
C ASN A 326 15.24 24.13 13.07
N SER A 327 16.31 23.56 12.51
CA SER A 327 16.46 22.11 12.28
C SER A 327 16.81 21.29 13.53
N ALA A 328 16.91 21.94 14.72
CA ALA A 328 17.27 21.30 15.97
C ALA A 328 16.34 20.16 16.35
N CYS A 329 16.90 18.97 16.54
CA CYS A 329 16.23 17.79 17.06
C CYS A 329 16.51 17.61 18.55
N ARG A 330 15.51 17.13 19.30
CA ARG A 330 15.67 16.86 20.73
C ARG A 330 16.24 15.48 20.96
N CYS A 331 17.14 15.36 21.96
CA CYS A 331 17.59 14.07 22.44
C CYS A 331 16.43 13.25 23.00
N VAL A 332 16.32 11.98 22.61
CA VAL A 332 15.26 11.09 23.07
C VAL A 332 15.45 10.58 24.50
N ASN A 333 16.61 10.80 25.12
CA ASN A 333 16.81 10.49 26.53
C ASN A 333 15.98 11.44 27.40
N PRO A 334 15.01 10.93 28.19
CA PRO A 334 14.11 11.77 28.97
C PRO A 334 14.81 12.60 30.07
N LYS A 335 15.98 12.13 30.52
CA LYS A 335 16.80 12.84 31.52
C LYS A 335 17.66 13.94 30.89
N CYS A 336 17.80 13.94 29.56
CA CYS A 336 18.63 14.90 28.82
C CYS A 336 17.73 15.96 28.17
N LYS A 337 18.04 17.22 28.41
CA LYS A 337 17.40 18.36 27.72
C LYS A 337 18.18 18.79 26.47
N GLY A 338 19.18 18.01 26.07
CA GLY A 338 20.06 18.32 24.95
C GLY A 338 19.37 18.27 23.60
N VAL A 339 19.98 18.96 22.65
CA VAL A 339 19.58 18.96 21.24
C VAL A 339 20.78 18.54 20.38
N TYR A 340 20.48 18.07 19.17
CA TYR A 340 21.47 17.81 18.13
C TYR A 340 20.98 18.36 16.80
N PHE A 341 21.88 18.51 15.85
CA PHE A 341 21.62 18.97 14.49
C PHE A 341 22.15 17.90 13.52
N ASP A 342 23.32 18.13 12.95
CA ASP A 342 23.93 17.19 12.01
C ASP A 342 24.61 16.02 12.73
N VAL A 343 25.29 16.27 13.86
CA VAL A 343 26.03 15.26 14.62
C VAL A 343 25.16 14.66 15.72
N ARG A 344 24.89 13.39 15.61
CA ARG A 344 24.07 12.61 16.54
C ARG A 344 24.70 11.25 16.81
N VAL A 345 24.34 10.68 17.94
CA VAL A 345 24.72 9.30 18.29
C VAL A 345 23.53 8.39 18.00
N GLU A 346 23.76 7.40 17.18
CA GLU A 346 22.79 6.35 16.92
C GLU A 346 22.83 5.32 18.04
N HIS A 347 21.70 5.04 18.63
CA HIS A 347 21.58 4.09 19.74
C HIS A 347 20.41 3.15 19.47
N ILE A 348 20.68 1.83 19.52
CA ILE A 348 19.63 0.83 19.36
C ILE A 348 19.11 0.44 20.74
N LYS A 349 17.86 0.74 21.00
CA LYS A 349 17.15 0.34 22.21
C LYS A 349 16.20 -0.80 21.89
N PHE A 350 16.35 -1.93 22.59
CA PHE A 350 15.37 -3.02 22.51
C PHE A 350 14.18 -2.73 23.42
N VAL A 351 13.00 -2.79 22.84
CA VAL A 351 11.74 -2.59 23.58
C VAL A 351 10.91 -3.86 23.49
N ASP A 352 10.40 -4.32 24.62
CA ASP A 352 9.43 -5.41 24.63
C ASP A 352 8.11 -4.91 24.09
N PHE A 353 7.68 -5.56 23.01
CA PHE A 353 6.44 -5.23 22.34
C PHE A 353 5.44 -6.36 22.60
N CYS A 354 4.35 -6.05 23.29
CA CYS A 354 3.31 -7.02 23.70
C CYS A 354 3.80 -8.18 24.59
N GLY A 355 4.88 -7.99 25.36
CA GLY A 355 5.38 -9.00 26.29
C GLY A 355 5.97 -10.26 25.65
N LYS A 356 6.14 -10.29 24.33
CA LYS A 356 6.63 -11.47 23.60
C LYS A 356 7.84 -11.21 22.69
N TYR A 357 8.04 -9.98 22.26
CA TYR A 357 9.03 -9.69 21.22
C TYR A 357 9.88 -8.48 21.57
N ARG A 358 11.21 -8.62 21.43
CA ARG A 358 12.16 -7.51 21.57
C ARG A 358 12.40 -6.88 20.22
N ILE A 359 11.87 -5.68 20.02
CA ILE A 359 12.01 -4.93 18.76
C ILE A 359 13.16 -3.93 18.88
N PRO A 360 14.14 -3.92 17.95
CA PRO A 360 15.20 -2.92 17.92
C PRO A 360 14.66 -1.58 17.41
N LEU A 361 14.71 -0.56 18.26
CA LEU A 361 14.36 0.82 17.92
C LEU A 361 15.62 1.66 17.77
N LEU A 362 15.80 2.30 16.62
CA LEU A 362 16.90 3.24 16.43
C LEU A 362 16.54 4.58 17.09
N GLN A 363 17.33 5.00 18.05
CA GLN A 363 17.20 6.27 18.76
C GLN A 363 18.39 7.18 18.46
N TYR A 364 18.14 8.48 18.39
CA TYR A 364 19.16 9.48 18.21
C TYR A 364 19.39 10.26 19.49
N LEU A 365 20.66 10.26 19.95
CA LEU A 365 21.10 10.90 21.16
C LEU A 365 22.03 12.09 20.83
N CYS A 366 22.04 13.10 21.67
CA CYS A 366 22.88 14.28 21.45
C CYS A 366 24.36 14.04 21.81
N SER A 367 24.67 13.00 22.59
CA SER A 367 26.03 12.63 22.96
C SER A 367 26.12 11.15 23.38
N PRO A 368 27.31 10.53 23.36
CA PRO A 368 27.50 9.17 23.84
C PRO A 368 27.14 8.99 25.32
N ARG A 369 27.31 10.01 26.14
CA ARG A 369 26.94 9.99 27.58
C ARG A 369 25.43 9.79 27.82
N CYS A 370 24.60 10.05 26.81
CA CYS A 370 23.16 9.85 26.91
C CYS A 370 22.74 8.38 26.75
N SER A 371 23.65 7.49 26.25
CA SER A 371 23.42 6.04 26.20
C SER A 371 23.66 5.36 27.56
N ASP A 372 24.49 5.95 28.43
CA ASP A 372 24.91 5.37 29.71
C ASP A 372 23.88 5.51 30.84
N THR A 373 22.59 5.61 30.53
CA THR A 373 21.60 5.41 31.57
C THR A 373 21.59 3.94 31.97
N SER A 374 22.60 3.53 32.74
CA SER A 374 22.52 2.32 33.56
C SER A 374 21.20 2.38 34.35
N SER A 375 20.26 1.55 33.96
CA SER A 375 19.19 1.15 34.86
C SER A 375 19.89 0.60 36.11
N PRO A 376 19.61 1.06 37.33
CA PRO A 376 20.02 0.33 38.49
C PRO A 376 19.41 -1.07 38.34
N HIS A 377 20.26 -2.09 38.46
CA HIS A 377 19.82 -3.45 38.63
C HIS A 377 18.74 -3.47 39.71
N SER A 378 17.53 -3.72 39.35
CA SER A 378 16.52 -4.19 40.27
C SER A 378 16.44 -5.72 40.12
N ASP A 379 17.42 -6.40 40.70
CA ASP A 379 17.13 -7.64 41.37
C ASP A 379 16.24 -7.29 42.56
N THR A 380 14.99 -7.45 42.44
CA THR A 380 14.07 -7.66 43.56
C THR A 380 12.83 -8.41 43.10
N THR A 381 12.75 -9.60 43.63
CA THR A 381 11.62 -10.43 43.98
C THR A 381 10.30 -9.68 44.19
N SER A 382 9.30 -10.24 43.55
CA SER A 382 7.88 -10.33 43.97
C SER A 382 7.32 -9.30 44.93
N SER A 383 6.35 -8.54 44.49
CA SER A 383 5.08 -8.36 45.20
C SER A 383 4.04 -7.77 44.24
N ASP A 384 2.91 -8.42 44.22
CA ASP A 384 1.69 -8.04 43.57
C ASP A 384 1.26 -6.63 43.96
N ASP A 385 1.04 -5.77 42.95
CA ASP A 385 0.10 -4.68 43.08
C ASP A 385 -0.50 -4.40 41.70
N ASP A 386 -1.76 -4.81 41.59
CA ASP A 386 -2.66 -4.47 40.48
C ASP A 386 -2.84 -2.94 40.41
N SER A 387 -2.26 -2.33 39.41
CA SER A 387 -2.71 -1.02 38.93
C SER A 387 -2.83 -1.02 37.41
N ASP A 388 -4.04 -0.85 36.96
CA ASP A 388 -4.51 -0.72 35.58
C ASP A 388 -3.60 0.14 34.71
N VAL A 389 -2.68 -0.49 34.02
CA VAL A 389 -2.06 0.06 32.82
C VAL A 389 -2.81 -0.54 31.62
N PRO A 390 -3.43 0.23 30.75
CA PRO A 390 -4.14 -0.32 29.61
C PRO A 390 -3.14 -1.06 28.73
N HIS A 391 -3.20 -2.38 28.77
CA HIS A 391 -2.42 -3.27 27.92
C HIS A 391 -2.63 -2.87 26.46
N SER A 392 -1.55 -2.52 25.77
CA SER A 392 -1.54 -2.21 24.36
C SER A 392 -2.24 -3.32 23.58
N ARG A 393 -3.27 -2.94 22.82
CA ARG A 393 -4.18 -3.84 22.11
C ARG A 393 -3.59 -4.49 20.86
N LEU A 394 -2.28 -4.62 20.77
CA LEU A 394 -1.66 -5.34 19.65
C LEU A 394 -2.00 -6.83 19.76
N ARG A 395 -2.83 -7.33 18.85
CA ARG A 395 -3.29 -8.71 18.86
C ARG A 395 -2.35 -9.66 18.12
N ARG A 396 -1.55 -9.17 17.19
CA ARG A 396 -0.68 -9.99 16.35
C ARG A 396 0.61 -9.27 15.98
N VAL A 397 1.76 -9.80 16.39
CA VAL A 397 3.07 -9.44 15.85
C VAL A 397 3.68 -10.72 15.30
N LEU A 398 4.04 -10.70 14.03
CA LEU A 398 4.67 -11.83 13.34
C LEU A 398 6.15 -11.48 13.13
N LEU A 399 6.98 -12.00 14.03
CA LEU A 399 8.44 -12.04 13.87
C LEU A 399 8.77 -13.48 13.51
N GLY A 400 9.37 -13.67 12.32
CA GLY A 400 9.76 -14.98 11.79
C GLY A 400 10.91 -15.60 12.51
#